data_6ce4386b5621565bcc4c2e625f593466
#
_entry.id   6ce4386b5621565bcc4c2e625f593466
#
_cell.length_a   1.000
_cell.length_b   1.000
_cell.length_c   1.000
_cell.angle_alpha   90.00
_cell.angle_beta   90.00
_cell.angle_gamma   90.00
#
_symmetry.space_group_name_H-M   'P 1'
#
loop_
_entity.id
_entity.type
_entity.pdbx_description
1 polymer ?
#
loop_
_entity_poly.entity_id
_entity_poly.type
_entity_poly.pdbx_seq_one_letter_code
_entity_poly.pdbx_strand_id
1 'polypeptide(L)'
;MYHPQVSRRVAIQAGSVGLLGLGMNHLEPLQAMASELSALPTAKNVIYIFLSGGLAQHESFDPKPDAPEDVRGEFKPIQTQTPGVMISEHLPELAKRSNKWALLRSLTHPFNEH
;
A
#
# COMPACT_ATOMS: atom_id res chain seq x y z
N MET A 1 -32.98 1.74 26.53
CA MET A 1 -31.88 2.35 25.72
C MET A 1 -31.00 1.20 25.27
N TYR A 2 -31.12 0.78 24.01
CA TYR A 2 -30.32 -0.32 23.46
C TYR A 2 -28.96 0.22 23.07
N HIS A 3 -27.88 -0.17 23.74
CA HIS A 3 -26.53 0.06 23.27
C HIS A 3 -26.21 -1.05 22.25
N PRO A 4 -25.97 -0.73 20.97
CA PRO A 4 -25.51 -1.74 20.03
C PRO A 4 -24.14 -2.24 20.49
N GLN A 5 -24.06 -3.54 20.77
CA GLN A 5 -22.78 -4.19 21.12
C GLN A 5 -21.90 -4.23 19.87
N VAL A 6 -20.98 -3.30 19.77
CA VAL A 6 -19.97 -3.30 18.72
C VAL A 6 -19.01 -4.48 18.97
N SER A 7 -19.00 -5.45 18.07
CA SER A 7 -18.10 -6.59 18.18
C SER A 7 -16.63 -6.11 18.03
N ARG A 8 -15.68 -6.82 18.66
CA ARG A 8 -14.24 -6.53 18.55
C ARG A 8 -13.79 -6.46 17.09
N ARG A 9 -14.38 -7.29 16.23
CA ARG A 9 -14.11 -7.32 14.80
C ARG A 9 -14.51 -6.02 14.11
N VAL A 10 -15.69 -5.48 14.43
CA VAL A 10 -16.18 -4.21 13.88
C VAL A 10 -15.33 -3.03 14.39
N ALA A 11 -14.90 -3.06 15.65
CA ALA A 11 -14.01 -2.03 16.19
C ALA A 11 -12.64 -2.02 15.48
N ILE A 12 -12.07 -3.20 15.22
CA ILE A 12 -10.80 -3.32 14.47
C ILE A 12 -10.99 -2.88 13.01
N GLN A 13 -12.09 -3.23 12.37
CA GLN A 13 -12.39 -2.79 11.01
C GLN A 13 -12.54 -1.27 10.91
N ALA A 14 -13.26 -0.66 11.84
CA ALA A 14 -13.41 0.80 11.90
C ALA A 14 -12.07 1.51 12.16
N GLY A 15 -11.22 0.95 13.02
CA GLY A 15 -9.87 1.45 13.30
C GLY A 15 -8.95 1.38 12.08
N SER A 16 -8.97 0.26 11.33
CA SER A 16 -8.13 0.11 10.15
C SER A 16 -8.55 1.03 9.00
N VAL A 17 -9.84 1.30 8.83
CA VAL A 17 -10.35 2.28 7.86
C VAL A 17 -9.88 3.69 8.21
N GLY A 18 -9.88 4.05 9.50
CA GLY A 18 -9.35 5.34 9.99
C GLY A 18 -7.84 5.49 9.74
N LEU A 19 -7.06 4.42 9.96
CA LEU A 19 -5.61 4.39 9.73
C LEU A 19 -5.23 4.57 8.25
N LEU A 20 -6.08 4.11 7.33
CA LEU A 20 -5.87 4.30 5.89
C LEU A 20 -6.24 5.72 5.41
N GLY A 21 -6.60 6.63 6.31
CA GLY A 21 -7.02 7.99 5.96
C GLY A 21 -8.37 8.06 5.22
N LEU A 22 -9.07 6.94 5.12
CA LEU A 22 -10.42 6.87 4.56
C LEU A 22 -11.43 7.24 5.65
N GLY A 23 -11.57 8.51 5.94
CA GLY A 23 -12.64 9.01 6.79
C GLY A 23 -14.00 8.72 6.17
N MET A 24 -15.06 8.72 6.99
CA MET A 24 -16.44 8.48 6.53
C MET A 24 -16.86 9.38 5.37
N ASN A 25 -16.27 10.58 5.25
CA ASN A 25 -16.51 11.53 4.17
C ASN A 25 -16.01 11.07 2.79
N HIS A 26 -15.16 10.04 2.75
CA HIS A 26 -14.62 9.48 1.49
C HIS A 26 -15.33 8.20 1.06
N LEU A 27 -16.16 7.60 1.93
CA LEU A 27 -16.86 6.35 1.63
C LEU A 27 -17.95 6.54 0.56
N GLU A 28 -18.68 7.65 0.59
CA GLU A 28 -19.72 7.93 -0.41
C GLU A 28 -19.15 8.12 -1.83
N PRO A 29 -18.10 8.94 -2.04
CA PRO A 29 -17.46 9.05 -3.35
C PRO A 29 -16.84 7.73 -3.82
N LEU A 30 -16.23 6.96 -2.92
CA LEU A 30 -15.66 5.66 -3.27
C LEU A 30 -16.74 4.62 -3.64
N GLN A 31 -17.87 4.63 -2.96
CA GLN A 31 -19.02 3.77 -3.31
C GLN A 31 -19.63 4.16 -4.65
N ALA A 32 -19.75 5.46 -4.93
CA ALA A 32 -20.23 5.97 -6.21
C ALA A 32 -19.29 5.54 -7.35
N MET A 33 -17.98 5.70 -7.19
CA MET A 33 -16.99 5.24 -8.17
C MET A 33 -16.99 3.71 -8.33
N ALA A 34 -17.18 2.96 -7.25
CA ALA A 34 -17.25 1.50 -7.29
C ALA A 34 -18.49 0.99 -8.01
N SER A 35 -19.60 1.74 -7.98
CA SER A 35 -20.84 1.37 -8.70
C SER A 35 -20.70 1.52 -10.21
N GLU A 36 -19.85 2.44 -10.69
CA GLU A 36 -19.55 2.60 -12.11
C GLU A 36 -18.57 1.53 -12.62
N LEU A 37 -17.70 1.05 -11.76
CA LEU A 37 -16.81 -0.07 -12.05
C LEU A 37 -17.59 -1.36 -11.76
N SER A 38 -18.20 -1.96 -12.74
CA SER A 38 -19.03 -3.19 -12.65
C SER A 38 -18.31 -4.42 -12.04
N ALA A 39 -17.28 -4.23 -11.26
CA ALA A 39 -16.54 -5.26 -10.56
C ALA A 39 -17.12 -5.47 -9.16
N LEU A 40 -17.85 -6.56 -8.98
CA LEU A 40 -18.22 -7.02 -7.65
C LEU A 40 -16.98 -7.25 -6.79
N PRO A 41 -16.97 -6.81 -5.53
CA PRO A 41 -15.83 -7.03 -4.63
C PRO A 41 -15.62 -8.54 -4.44
N THR A 42 -14.44 -9.02 -4.85
CA THR A 42 -14.08 -10.45 -4.78
C THR A 42 -13.19 -10.77 -3.57
N ALA A 43 -12.58 -9.77 -2.97
CA ALA A 43 -11.71 -9.96 -1.82
C ALA A 43 -12.52 -10.29 -0.56
N LYS A 44 -12.22 -11.45 0.04
CA LYS A 44 -12.88 -11.93 1.27
C LYS A 44 -12.11 -11.54 2.53
N ASN A 45 -10.81 -11.31 2.41
CA ASN A 45 -9.92 -11.01 3.54
C ASN A 45 -8.98 -9.88 3.15
N VAL A 46 -8.61 -9.06 4.13
CA VAL A 46 -7.60 -8.01 4.00
C VAL A 46 -6.56 -8.23 5.09
N ILE A 47 -5.29 -8.20 4.71
CA ILE A 47 -4.15 -8.19 5.62
C ILE A 47 -3.48 -6.82 5.46
N TYR A 48 -3.43 -6.07 6.54
CA TYR A 48 -2.72 -4.79 6.60
C TYR A 48 -1.40 -4.98 7.32
N ILE A 49 -0.30 -4.65 6.65
CA ILE A 49 1.05 -4.72 7.23
C ILE A 49 1.53 -3.29 7.46
N PHE A 50 1.59 -2.90 8.73
CA PHE A 50 2.14 -1.61 9.12
C PHE A 50 3.64 -1.76 9.44
N LEU A 51 4.45 -0.99 8.73
CA LEU A 51 5.91 -0.97 8.90
C LEU A 51 6.29 0.28 9.70
N SER A 52 6.33 0.13 11.02
CA SER A 52 6.78 1.20 11.92
C SER A 52 8.26 1.48 11.70
N GLY A 53 8.63 2.75 11.57
CA GLY A 53 10.02 3.15 11.30
C GLY A 53 10.43 3.07 9.83
N GLY A 54 9.49 2.70 8.97
CA GLY A 54 9.61 2.78 7.52
C GLY A 54 10.55 1.78 6.88
N LEU A 55 10.18 1.34 5.69
CA LEU A 55 11.08 0.73 4.73
C LEU A 55 11.50 1.85 3.78
N ALA A 56 12.78 2.13 3.67
CA ALA A 56 13.25 3.19 2.78
C ALA A 56 12.81 2.93 1.35
N GLN A 57 12.16 3.90 0.72
CA GLN A 57 11.57 3.76 -0.61
C GLN A 57 12.61 3.38 -1.65
N HIS A 58 13.74 4.07 -1.70
CA HIS A 58 14.82 3.87 -2.67
C HIS A 58 15.58 2.57 -2.44
N GLU A 59 15.51 1.98 -1.26
CA GLU A 59 16.13 0.70 -0.92
C GLU A 59 15.18 -0.49 -1.05
N SER A 60 13.94 -0.26 -1.45
CA SER A 60 12.91 -1.30 -1.52
C SER A 60 12.16 -1.32 -2.84
N PHE A 61 11.11 -0.52 -2.96
CA PHE A 61 10.16 -0.58 -4.06
C PHE A 61 10.42 0.44 -5.18
N ASP A 62 11.28 1.41 -4.96
CA ASP A 62 11.59 2.45 -5.94
C ASP A 62 13.09 2.73 -6.04
N PRO A 63 13.91 1.73 -6.35
CA PRO A 63 15.34 1.95 -6.59
C PRO A 63 15.48 2.89 -7.79
N LYS A 64 16.44 3.80 -7.71
CA LYS A 64 16.70 4.82 -8.72
C LYS A 64 18.11 4.61 -9.29
N PRO A 65 18.33 3.59 -10.15
CA PRO A 65 19.67 3.19 -10.59
C PRO A 65 20.44 4.30 -11.32
N ASP A 66 19.71 5.20 -11.99
CA ASP A 66 20.28 6.31 -12.76
C ASP A 66 20.47 7.59 -11.93
N ALA A 67 20.06 7.57 -10.64
CA ALA A 67 20.24 8.70 -9.76
C ALA A 67 21.68 8.80 -9.21
N PRO A 68 22.12 9.99 -8.75
CA PRO A 68 23.38 10.13 -8.03
C PRO A 68 23.50 9.19 -6.83
N GLU A 69 24.72 8.89 -6.43
CA GLU A 69 25.04 7.87 -5.41
C GLU A 69 24.39 8.15 -4.05
N ASP A 70 24.24 9.41 -3.70
CA ASP A 70 23.59 9.90 -2.48
C ASP A 70 22.05 9.73 -2.48
N VAL A 71 21.46 9.42 -3.62
CA VAL A 71 20.01 9.27 -3.80
C VAL A 71 19.57 7.84 -4.12
N ARG A 72 20.41 7.09 -4.85
CA ARG A 72 20.00 5.79 -5.41
C ARG A 72 19.94 4.63 -4.41
N GLY A 73 20.41 4.80 -3.18
CA GLY A 73 20.51 3.73 -2.20
C GLY A 73 21.68 2.76 -2.46
N GLU A 74 21.93 1.87 -1.51
CA GLU A 74 23.07 0.94 -1.53
C GLU A 74 22.77 -0.37 -2.27
N PHE A 75 21.49 -0.78 -2.32
CA PHE A 75 21.10 -2.08 -2.86
C PHE A 75 20.85 -2.05 -4.37
N LYS A 76 21.16 -3.18 -5.00
CA LYS A 76 21.01 -3.31 -6.45
C LYS A 76 19.54 -3.52 -6.84
N PRO A 77 19.09 -2.87 -7.92
CA PRO A 77 17.76 -3.14 -8.47
C PRO A 77 17.75 -4.49 -9.21
N ILE A 78 16.66 -5.24 -9.04
CA ILE A 78 16.37 -6.44 -9.83
C ILE A 78 15.10 -6.23 -10.66
N GLN A 79 15.08 -6.86 -11.83
CA GLN A 79 13.89 -6.86 -12.70
C GLN A 79 12.78 -7.70 -12.09
N THR A 80 11.56 -7.21 -12.24
CA THR A 80 10.36 -7.98 -11.90
C THR A 80 9.81 -8.68 -13.15
N GLN A 81 8.77 -9.50 -12.99
CA GLN A 81 8.03 -10.06 -14.14
C GLN A 81 7.28 -8.98 -14.94
N THR A 82 7.03 -7.82 -14.35
CA THR A 82 6.37 -6.70 -15.02
C THR A 82 7.43 -5.83 -15.70
N PRO A 83 7.39 -5.70 -17.03
CA PRO A 83 8.36 -4.89 -17.76
C PRO A 83 8.43 -3.45 -17.26
N GLY A 84 9.64 -2.93 -17.07
CA GLY A 84 9.86 -1.56 -16.62
C GLY A 84 9.71 -1.34 -15.11
N VAL A 85 9.36 -2.38 -14.34
CA VAL A 85 9.29 -2.31 -12.89
C VAL A 85 10.50 -3.02 -12.28
N MET A 86 11.29 -2.27 -11.53
CA MET A 86 12.42 -2.79 -10.74
C MET A 86 12.17 -2.57 -9.26
N ILE A 87 12.64 -3.48 -8.44
CA ILE A 87 12.63 -3.39 -6.98
C ILE A 87 13.99 -3.86 -6.42
N SER A 88 14.20 -3.69 -5.13
CA SER A 88 15.45 -4.10 -4.47
C SER A 88 15.73 -5.61 -4.60
N GLU A 89 17.01 -5.97 -4.68
CA GLU A 89 17.51 -7.35 -4.68
C GLU A 89 17.11 -8.15 -3.44
N HIS A 90 16.74 -7.48 -2.36
CA HIS A 90 16.24 -8.13 -1.13
C HIS A 90 14.79 -8.60 -1.22
N LEU A 91 14.08 -8.30 -2.31
CA LEU A 91 12.69 -8.66 -2.52
C LEU A 91 12.47 -9.65 -3.71
N PRO A 92 13.27 -10.71 -3.86
CA PRO A 92 13.23 -11.56 -5.05
C PRO A 92 11.90 -12.30 -5.21
N GLU A 93 11.26 -12.67 -4.11
CA GLU A 93 9.95 -13.35 -4.14
C GLU A 93 8.80 -12.42 -4.55
N LEU A 94 8.89 -11.15 -4.23
CA LEU A 94 7.95 -10.15 -4.74
C LEU A 94 8.20 -9.85 -6.21
N ALA A 95 9.46 -9.79 -6.64
CA ALA A 95 9.82 -9.60 -8.04
C ALA A 95 9.20 -10.68 -8.93
N LYS A 96 9.26 -11.95 -8.51
CA LYS A 96 8.66 -13.10 -9.20
C LYS A 96 7.13 -13.08 -9.24
N ARG A 97 6.48 -12.28 -8.42
CA ARG A 97 5.01 -12.22 -8.28
C ARG A 97 4.45 -10.82 -8.59
N SER A 98 5.19 -10.03 -9.36
CA SER A 98 4.78 -8.64 -9.63
C SER A 98 3.45 -8.52 -10.38
N ASN A 99 3.00 -9.56 -11.03
CA ASN A 99 1.68 -9.66 -11.64
C ASN A 99 0.51 -9.77 -10.64
N LYS A 100 0.80 -9.89 -9.34
CA LYS A 100 -0.20 -10.08 -8.27
C LYS A 100 -0.33 -8.90 -7.33
N TRP A 101 0.44 -7.84 -7.53
CA TRP A 101 0.42 -6.65 -6.68
C TRP A 101 0.52 -5.38 -7.53
N ALA A 102 0.10 -4.28 -6.96
CA ALA A 102 0.22 -2.96 -7.56
C ALA A 102 1.15 -2.09 -6.71
N LEU A 103 1.90 -1.22 -7.37
CA LEU A 103 2.85 -0.31 -6.73
C LEU A 103 2.43 1.13 -6.98
N LEU A 104 2.20 1.87 -5.90
CA LEU A 104 1.89 3.29 -5.90
C LEU A 104 3.11 4.06 -5.37
N ARG A 105 3.88 4.69 -6.29
CA ARG A 105 5.10 5.45 -5.95
C ARG A 105 4.86 6.94 -5.70
N SER A 106 3.68 7.43 -6.04
CA SER A 106 3.34 8.85 -5.99
C SER A 106 2.70 9.32 -4.68
N LEU A 107 2.63 8.46 -3.68
CA LEU A 107 2.10 8.84 -2.38
C LEU A 107 3.10 9.75 -1.66
N THR A 108 2.62 10.90 -1.20
CA THR A 108 3.40 11.85 -0.44
C THR A 108 2.63 12.31 0.79
N HIS A 109 3.34 12.79 1.78
CA HIS A 109 2.76 13.40 2.97
C HIS A 109 3.59 14.64 3.38
N PRO A 110 2.96 15.61 4.05
CA PRO A 110 3.63 16.88 4.39
C PRO A 110 4.53 16.78 5.63
N PHE A 111 4.55 15.66 6.34
CA PHE A 111 5.29 15.47 7.58
C PHE A 111 6.41 14.45 7.39
N ASN A 112 7.58 14.69 7.98
CA ASN A 112 8.74 13.79 7.99
C ASN A 112 8.84 12.96 9.27
N GLU A 113 7.74 12.81 10.01
CA GLU A 113 7.71 12.05 11.25
C GLU A 113 7.28 10.60 10.99
N HIS A 114 7.90 9.70 11.72
CA HIS A 114 7.66 8.25 11.68
C HIS A 114 6.79 7.81 12.85
#